data_3447ab6ca403402e873b75be4630629e
#
_entry.id   3447ab6ca403402e873b75be4630629e
#
_cell.length_a   1.000
_cell.length_b   1.000
_cell.length_c   1.000
_cell.angle_alpha   90.00
_cell.angle_beta   90.00
_cell.angle_gamma   90.00
#
_symmetry.space_group_name_H-M   'P 1'
#
loop_
_entity.id
_entity.type
_entity.pdbx_description
1 polymer ?
#
loop_
_entity_poly.entity_id
_entity_poly.type
_entity_poly.pdbx_seq_one_letter_code
_entity_poly.pdbx_strand_id
1 'polypeptide(L)'
;MNTSIKTDDVILNFFKQICDEKDDTKCLELGKNWIKAMETNLSSMEANINGADKLKHKDDIQSNRDHLSSLKNKNSSEWREYATQCMIEIMNQKI
;
A
#
# COMPACT_ATOMS: atom_id res chain seq x y z
N MET A 1 23.19 6.04 4.57
CA MET A 1 22.20 5.90 3.49
C MET A 1 20.82 5.65 4.08
N ASN A 2 19.85 6.40 3.63
CA ASN A 2 18.51 6.35 4.20
C ASN A 2 17.64 5.35 3.44
N THR A 3 17.35 4.21 4.06
CA THR A 3 16.53 3.14 3.45
C THR A 3 15.08 3.56 3.22
N SER A 4 14.55 4.50 4.01
CA SER A 4 13.18 4.98 3.83
C SER A 4 12.98 5.72 2.51
N ILE A 5 14.01 6.41 2.00
CA ILE A 5 13.93 7.07 0.69
C ILE A 5 13.74 6.03 -0.43
N LYS A 6 14.47 4.92 -0.37
CA LYS A 6 14.32 3.82 -1.34
C LYS A 6 12.92 3.23 -1.28
N THR A 7 12.39 3.03 -0.09
CA THR A 7 11.05 2.47 0.11
C THR A 7 10.01 3.41 -0.48
N ASP A 8 10.13 4.71 -0.21
CA ASP A 8 9.19 5.71 -0.75
C ASP A 8 9.24 5.75 -2.28
N ASP A 9 10.44 5.65 -2.86
CA ASP A 9 10.60 5.66 -4.31
C ASP A 9 9.96 4.43 -4.96
N VAL A 10 10.07 3.26 -4.33
CA VAL A 10 9.43 2.04 -4.80
C VAL A 10 7.90 2.18 -4.76
N ILE A 11 7.38 2.71 -3.67
CA ILE A 11 5.94 2.94 -3.49
C ILE A 11 5.43 3.95 -4.51
N LEU A 12 6.12 5.07 -4.67
CA LEU A 12 5.77 6.09 -5.65
C LEU A 12 5.73 5.51 -7.07
N ASN A 13 6.74 4.72 -7.42
CA ASN A 13 6.82 4.11 -8.73
C ASN A 13 5.66 3.15 -8.98
N PHE A 14 5.27 2.39 -7.97
CA PHE A 14 4.15 1.46 -8.04
C PHE A 14 2.84 2.21 -8.32
N PHE A 15 2.58 3.25 -7.55
CA PHE A 15 1.37 4.07 -7.74
C PHE A 15 1.38 4.81 -9.08
N LYS A 16 2.56 5.25 -9.52
CA LYS A 16 2.69 5.88 -10.85
C LYS A 16 2.30 4.91 -11.95
N GLN A 17 2.71 3.65 -11.85
CA GLN A 17 2.33 2.62 -12.82
C GLN A 17 0.82 2.44 -12.86
N ILE A 18 0.16 2.44 -11.70
CA ILE A 18 -1.30 2.33 -11.62
C ILE A 18 -1.97 3.51 -12.33
N CYS A 19 -1.49 4.72 -12.07
CA CYS A 19 -2.04 5.93 -12.68
C CYS A 19 -1.83 5.99 -14.18
N ASP A 20 -0.67 5.54 -14.66
CA ASP A 20 -0.28 5.63 -16.07
C ASP A 20 -0.86 4.49 -16.91
N GLU A 21 -1.34 3.41 -16.28
CA GLU A 21 -1.87 2.26 -17.01
C GLU A 21 -3.24 2.59 -17.61
N LYS A 22 -3.32 2.56 -18.93
CA LYS A 22 -4.54 2.90 -19.66
C LYS A 22 -5.50 1.72 -19.78
N ASP A 23 -4.97 0.50 -19.71
CA ASP A 23 -5.78 -0.72 -19.76
C ASP A 23 -6.38 -0.98 -18.36
N ASP A 24 -7.70 -1.01 -18.28
CA ASP A 24 -8.41 -1.18 -17.01
C ASP A 24 -8.09 -2.51 -16.35
N THR A 25 -7.97 -3.58 -17.14
CA THR A 25 -7.64 -4.91 -16.61
C THR A 25 -6.25 -4.93 -15.99
N LYS A 26 -5.27 -4.34 -16.66
CA LYS A 26 -3.90 -4.24 -16.15
C LYS A 26 -3.81 -3.35 -14.92
N CYS A 27 -4.58 -2.28 -14.89
CA CYS A 27 -4.68 -1.39 -13.73
C CYS A 27 -5.17 -2.17 -12.51
N LEU A 28 -6.22 -2.98 -12.68
CA LEU A 28 -6.74 -3.83 -11.59
C LEU A 28 -5.73 -4.87 -11.14
N GLU A 29 -4.95 -5.44 -12.07
CA GLU A 29 -3.88 -6.38 -11.72
C GLU A 29 -2.81 -5.71 -10.87
N LEU A 30 -2.40 -4.50 -11.23
CA LEU A 30 -1.45 -3.72 -10.43
C LEU A 30 -1.99 -3.46 -9.04
N GLY A 31 -3.27 -3.11 -8.93
CA GLY A 31 -3.93 -2.92 -7.64
C GLY A 31 -3.91 -4.18 -6.79
N LYS A 32 -4.25 -5.33 -7.39
CA LYS A 32 -4.22 -6.62 -6.69
C LYS A 32 -2.81 -6.98 -6.23
N ASN A 33 -1.80 -6.71 -7.05
CA ASN A 33 -0.40 -6.95 -6.70
C ASN A 33 0.02 -6.08 -5.52
N TRP A 34 -0.43 -4.83 -5.49
CA TRP A 34 -0.19 -3.93 -4.37
C TRP A 34 -0.78 -4.48 -3.06
N ILE A 35 -2.04 -4.91 -3.10
CA ILE A 35 -2.72 -5.49 -1.93
C ILE A 35 -1.94 -6.71 -1.43
N LYS A 36 -1.57 -7.60 -2.33
CA LYS A 36 -0.84 -8.82 -1.99
C LYS A 36 0.50 -8.51 -1.33
N ALA A 37 1.24 -7.55 -1.87
CA ALA A 37 2.52 -7.12 -1.30
C ALA A 37 2.33 -6.55 0.10
N MET A 38 1.31 -5.74 0.31
CA MET A 38 1.02 -5.14 1.61
C MET A 38 0.55 -6.19 2.62
N GLU A 39 -0.26 -7.16 2.22
CA GLU A 39 -0.68 -8.25 3.08
C GLU A 39 0.52 -9.08 3.53
N THR A 40 1.47 -9.34 2.63
CA THR A 40 2.70 -10.06 2.95
C THR A 40 3.53 -9.27 3.96
N ASN A 41 3.66 -7.95 3.78
CA ASN A 41 4.38 -7.10 4.72
C ASN A 41 3.75 -7.11 6.10
N LEU A 42 2.43 -7.02 6.19
CA LEU A 42 1.72 -7.07 7.48
C LEU A 42 1.94 -8.40 8.18
N SER A 43 1.89 -9.50 7.44
CA SER A 43 2.13 -10.83 8.00
C SER A 43 3.55 -10.97 8.52
N SER A 44 4.55 -10.44 7.79
CA SER A 44 5.94 -10.42 8.23
C SER A 44 6.14 -9.60 9.50
N MET A 45 5.53 -8.42 9.55
CA MET A 45 5.60 -7.57 10.74
C MET A 45 4.99 -8.25 11.95
N GLU A 46 3.83 -8.87 11.77
CA GLU A 46 3.12 -9.57 12.83
C GLU A 46 3.95 -10.74 13.37
N ALA A 47 4.62 -11.49 12.48
CA ALA A 47 5.47 -12.63 12.85
C ALA A 47 6.73 -12.20 13.61
N ASN A 48 7.23 -10.99 13.35
CA ASN A 48 8.47 -10.47 13.97
C ASN A 48 8.24 -9.67 15.24
N ILE A 49 7.00 -9.34 15.56
CA ILE A 49 6.66 -8.59 16.77
C ILE A 49 6.53 -9.58 17.94
N ASN A 50 7.16 -9.25 19.10
CA ASN A 50 7.04 -10.09 20.30
C ASN A 50 5.64 -9.99 20.90
N GLY A 51 5.30 -10.90 21.84
CA GLY A 51 3.96 -11.01 22.39
C GLY A 51 3.40 -9.73 23.01
N ALA A 52 4.23 -8.98 23.75
CA ALA A 52 3.80 -7.74 24.37
C ALA A 52 3.52 -6.64 23.35
N ASP A 53 4.42 -6.50 22.38
CA ASP A 53 4.26 -5.52 21.29
C ASP A 53 3.12 -5.90 20.35
N LYS A 54 2.87 -7.19 20.19
CA LYS A 54 1.78 -7.70 19.36
C LYS A 54 0.42 -7.22 19.89
N LEU A 55 0.24 -7.28 21.21
CA LEU A 55 -0.99 -6.77 21.85
C LEU A 55 -1.11 -5.25 21.67
N LYS A 56 0.02 -4.54 21.79
CA LYS A 56 0.05 -3.08 21.66
C LYS A 56 -0.32 -2.61 20.25
N HIS A 57 0.10 -3.36 19.23
CA HIS A 57 -0.10 -2.98 17.83
C HIS A 57 -1.25 -3.75 17.14
N LYS A 58 -1.98 -4.55 17.89
CA LYS A 58 -3.06 -5.39 17.34
C LYS A 58 -4.10 -4.58 16.56
N ASP A 59 -4.53 -3.46 17.12
CA ASP A 59 -5.55 -2.63 16.49
C ASP A 59 -5.03 -1.96 15.22
N ASP A 60 -3.78 -1.54 15.22
CA ASP A 60 -3.14 -0.93 14.05
C ASP A 60 -3.02 -1.94 12.90
N ILE A 61 -2.60 -3.15 13.21
CA ILE A 61 -2.48 -4.23 12.23
C ILE A 61 -3.85 -4.57 11.65
N GLN A 62 -4.86 -4.71 12.50
CA GLN A 62 -6.22 -5.03 12.06
C GLN A 62 -6.79 -3.90 11.20
N SER A 63 -6.57 -2.65 11.58
CA SER A 63 -7.00 -1.48 10.82
C SER A 63 -6.39 -1.47 9.41
N ASN A 64 -5.11 -1.79 9.30
CA ASN A 64 -4.43 -1.88 8.00
C ASN A 64 -4.99 -3.02 7.16
N ARG A 65 -5.30 -4.16 7.76
CA ARG A 65 -5.92 -5.29 7.04
C ARG A 65 -7.30 -4.94 6.52
N ASP A 66 -8.09 -4.25 7.34
CA ASP A 66 -9.43 -3.80 6.96
C ASP A 66 -9.34 -2.81 5.78
N HIS A 67 -8.37 -1.91 5.83
CA HIS A 67 -8.13 -0.98 4.74
C HIS A 67 -7.79 -1.71 3.44
N LEU A 68 -6.87 -2.68 3.50
CA LEU A 68 -6.50 -3.47 2.32
C LEU A 68 -7.70 -4.25 1.77
N SER A 69 -8.54 -4.79 2.65
CA SER A 69 -9.76 -5.49 2.22
C SER A 69 -10.71 -4.56 1.48
N SER A 70 -10.82 -3.31 1.92
CA SER A 70 -11.67 -2.32 1.26
C SER A 70 -11.18 -1.99 -0.16
N LEU A 71 -9.87 -2.09 -0.39
CA LEU A 71 -9.30 -1.81 -1.71
C LEU A 71 -9.60 -2.90 -2.74
N LYS A 72 -9.94 -4.11 -2.31
CA LYS A 72 -10.18 -5.24 -3.20
C LYS A 72 -11.36 -5.03 -4.13
N ASN A 73 -12.28 -4.17 -3.75
CA ASN A 73 -13.51 -3.92 -4.51
C ASN A 73 -13.42 -2.67 -5.40
N LYS A 74 -12.27 -2.02 -5.46
CA LYS A 74 -12.10 -0.83 -6.28
C LYS A 74 -12.07 -1.18 -7.76
N ASN A 75 -12.71 -0.35 -8.60
CA ASN A 75 -12.57 -0.44 -10.05
C ASN A 75 -11.29 0.32 -10.48
N SER A 76 -10.97 0.28 -11.78
CA SER A 76 -9.76 0.92 -12.30
C SER A 76 -9.72 2.42 -12.07
N SER A 77 -10.84 3.09 -12.23
CA SER A 77 -10.95 4.54 -11.98
C SER A 77 -10.66 4.88 -10.52
N GLU A 78 -11.24 4.11 -9.61
CA GLU A 78 -11.03 4.27 -8.16
C GLU A 78 -9.58 3.99 -7.77
N TRP A 79 -8.94 2.99 -8.39
CA TRP A 79 -7.54 2.68 -8.16
C TRP A 79 -6.63 3.84 -8.59
N ARG A 80 -6.91 4.44 -9.74
CA ARG A 80 -6.13 5.58 -10.24
C ARG A 80 -6.27 6.79 -9.30
N GLU A 81 -7.48 7.04 -8.84
CA GLU A 81 -7.73 8.10 -7.87
C GLU A 81 -7.00 7.86 -6.55
N TYR A 82 -7.10 6.65 -6.02
CA TYR A 82 -6.41 6.24 -4.79
C TYR A 82 -4.89 6.41 -4.94
N ALA A 83 -4.33 5.92 -6.04
CA ALA A 83 -2.90 6.03 -6.30
C ALA A 83 -2.45 7.49 -6.40
N THR A 84 -3.25 8.33 -7.06
CA THR A 84 -2.95 9.76 -7.17
C THR A 84 -2.91 10.41 -5.78
N GLN A 85 -3.89 10.13 -4.94
CA GLN A 85 -3.93 10.68 -3.58
C GLN A 85 -2.74 10.23 -2.75
N CYS A 86 -2.38 8.94 -2.83
CA CYS A 86 -1.23 8.41 -2.11
C CYS A 86 0.08 9.05 -2.56
N MET A 87 0.24 9.28 -3.86
CA MET A 87 1.43 9.95 -4.38
C MET A 87 1.53 11.38 -3.88
N ILE A 88 0.42 12.11 -3.87
CA ILE A 88 0.39 13.48 -3.36
C ILE A 88 0.79 13.51 -1.88
N GLU A 89 0.25 12.61 -1.07
CA GLU A 89 0.58 12.53 0.35
C GLU A 89 2.06 12.24 0.58
N ILE A 90 2.62 11.29 -0.16
CA ILE A 90 4.04 10.94 -0.03
C ILE A 90 4.92 12.12 -0.45
N MET A 91 4.58 12.79 -1.53
CA MET A 91 5.34 13.95 -2.01
C MET A 91 5.29 15.10 -1.02
N ASN A 92 4.14 15.32 -0.39
CA ASN A 92 3.98 16.36 0.62
C ASN A 92 4.81 16.07 1.88
N GLN A 93 4.97 14.81 2.25
CA GLN A 93 5.78 14.43 3.40
C GLN A 93 7.28 14.67 3.18
N LYS A 94 7.72 14.73 1.93
CA LYS A 94 9.13 14.97 1.59
C LYS A 94 9.51 16.47 1.65
N ILE A 95 8.55 17.32 1.71
CA ILE A 95 8.76 18.77 1.85
C ILE A 95 8.81 19.14 3.33
#